data_93974cde94a2613f9d89fc0d39a37bb6
#
_entry.id   93974cde94a2613f9d89fc0d39a37bb6
#
_cell.length_a   1.000
_cell.length_b   1.000
_cell.length_c   1.000
_cell.angle_alpha   90.00
_cell.angle_beta   90.00
_cell.angle_gamma   90.00
#
_symmetry.space_group_name_H-M   'P 1'
#
loop_
_entity.id
_entity.type
_entity.pdbx_description
1 polymer ?
#
loop_
_entity_poly.entity_id
_entity_poly.type
_entity_poly.pdbx_seq_one_letter_code
_entity_poly.pdbx_strand_id
1 'polypeptide(L)'
;GELFSRLAALAARRGFAALLDGTNADDLTDFRPGRRAAQEHSVRSPLAELGVGKAAVRDVLRELDLPVWDKPSSPCLSSRIPYGEPVSREKLVQIGRAEAALRELGFADLRVRHHGSTARIELPRSEMAHVLTDGLADEIVRRVRAAGFAFVALDLEGLRSGSLNRLLASREGNPERGASRDSLPASVGDSGGTSRGG
;
A
#
# COMPACT_ATOMS: atom_id res chain seq x y z
N GLY A 1 -3.39 6.10 -12.94
CA GLY A 1 -3.44 7.12 -13.86
C GLY A 1 -2.42 8.24 -13.82
N GLU A 2 -2.38 9.07 -12.77
CA GLU A 2 -1.67 10.37 -12.80
C GLU A 2 -0.17 10.26 -13.16
N LEU A 3 0.56 9.28 -12.63
CA LEU A 3 1.98 9.08 -12.96
C LEU A 3 2.19 8.89 -14.47
N PHE A 4 1.46 7.96 -15.07
CA PHE A 4 1.63 7.66 -16.50
C PHE A 4 1.13 8.78 -17.39
N SER A 5 0.08 9.52 -17.00
CA SER A 5 -0.36 10.72 -17.72
C SER A 5 0.75 11.78 -17.77
N ARG A 6 1.41 12.03 -16.63
CA ARG A 6 2.54 12.98 -16.56
C ARG A 6 3.75 12.51 -17.36
N LEU A 7 4.07 11.20 -17.30
CA LEU A 7 5.17 10.63 -18.06
C LEU A 7 4.91 10.65 -19.55
N ALA A 8 3.68 10.36 -20.00
CA ALA A 8 3.30 10.45 -21.41
C ALA A 8 3.42 11.89 -21.95
N ALA A 9 2.94 12.86 -21.20
CA ALA A 9 3.09 14.27 -21.56
C ALA A 9 4.57 14.71 -21.61
N LEU A 10 5.40 14.21 -20.69
CA LEU A 10 6.84 14.48 -20.69
C LEU A 10 7.54 13.82 -21.89
N ALA A 11 7.21 12.57 -22.19
CA ALA A 11 7.75 11.84 -23.33
C ALA A 11 7.45 12.56 -24.66
N ALA A 12 6.19 12.97 -24.84
CA ALA A 12 5.79 13.72 -26.03
C ALA A 12 6.57 15.03 -26.17
N ARG A 13 6.71 15.82 -25.08
CA ARG A 13 7.48 17.06 -25.09
C ARG A 13 8.97 16.86 -25.39
N ARG A 14 9.54 15.72 -25.01
CA ARG A 14 10.97 15.42 -25.19
C ARG A 14 11.25 14.60 -26.44
N GLY A 15 10.24 14.26 -27.23
CA GLY A 15 10.37 13.49 -28.46
C GLY A 15 10.72 12.01 -28.25
N PHE A 16 10.41 11.43 -27.07
CA PHE A 16 10.59 9.99 -26.85
C PHE A 16 9.52 9.20 -27.60
N ALA A 17 9.95 8.14 -28.29
CA ALA A 17 9.08 7.31 -29.10
C ALA A 17 8.21 6.34 -28.27
N ALA A 18 8.63 5.98 -27.06
CA ALA A 18 7.92 5.03 -26.20
C ALA A 18 8.18 5.28 -24.73
N LEU A 19 7.23 4.86 -23.89
CA LEU A 19 7.40 4.69 -22.45
C LEU A 19 7.60 3.19 -22.17
N LEU A 20 8.60 2.89 -21.37
CA LEU A 20 8.89 1.53 -20.93
C LEU A 20 8.83 1.46 -19.39
N ASP A 21 8.43 0.28 -18.85
CA ASP A 21 8.54 -0.01 -17.42
C ASP A 21 9.32 -1.31 -17.18
N GLY A 22 9.67 -1.57 -15.92
CA GLY A 22 10.41 -2.74 -15.48
C GLY A 22 9.52 -3.93 -15.07
N THR A 23 8.26 -3.97 -15.45
CA THR A 23 7.38 -5.12 -15.19
C THR A 23 7.96 -6.36 -15.83
N ASN A 24 8.14 -7.44 -15.06
CA ASN A 24 8.67 -8.72 -15.51
C ASN A 24 7.59 -9.81 -15.59
N ALA A 25 7.92 -11.00 -16.09
CA ALA A 25 6.96 -12.08 -16.27
C ALA A 25 6.29 -12.52 -14.95
N ASP A 26 7.04 -12.56 -13.83
CA ASP A 26 6.48 -12.96 -12.53
C ASP A 26 5.47 -11.94 -11.99
N ASP A 27 5.60 -10.67 -12.38
CA ASP A 27 4.67 -9.62 -11.99
C ASP A 27 3.30 -9.75 -12.68
N LEU A 28 3.19 -10.57 -13.74
CA LEU A 28 1.94 -10.78 -14.48
C LEU A 28 0.91 -11.58 -13.67
N THR A 29 1.38 -12.42 -12.74
CA THR A 29 0.53 -13.24 -11.87
C THR A 29 0.04 -12.50 -10.63
N ASP A 30 0.59 -11.31 -10.34
CA ASP A 30 0.24 -10.51 -9.15
C ASP A 30 -0.82 -9.46 -9.48
N PHE A 31 -1.74 -9.23 -8.53
CA PHE A 31 -2.73 -8.17 -8.67
C PHE A 31 -2.10 -6.80 -8.46
N ARG A 32 -1.93 -6.05 -9.54
CA ARG A 32 -1.36 -4.70 -9.52
C ARG A 32 -2.27 -3.69 -10.23
N PRO A 33 -3.02 -2.88 -9.49
CA PRO A 33 -3.89 -1.85 -10.08
C PRO A 33 -3.18 -0.91 -11.06
N GLY A 34 -1.87 -0.68 -10.85
CA GLY A 34 -1.04 0.16 -11.73
C GLY A 34 -0.88 -0.37 -13.16
N ARG A 35 -1.03 -1.69 -13.39
CA ARG A 35 -0.90 -2.28 -14.73
C ARG A 35 -1.97 -1.77 -15.70
N ARG A 36 -3.22 -1.66 -15.23
CA ARG A 36 -4.29 -1.09 -16.06
C ARG A 36 -3.95 0.34 -16.48
N ALA A 37 -3.47 1.15 -15.56
CA ALA A 37 -3.05 2.51 -15.86
C ALA A 37 -1.86 2.57 -16.83
N ALA A 38 -0.90 1.63 -16.75
CA ALA A 38 0.18 1.52 -17.72
C ALA A 38 -0.34 1.18 -19.13
N GLN A 39 -1.26 0.23 -19.24
CA GLN A 39 -1.91 -0.15 -20.51
C GLN A 39 -2.69 1.00 -21.14
N GLU A 40 -3.47 1.75 -20.35
CA GLU A 40 -4.23 2.92 -20.78
C GLU A 40 -3.34 4.02 -21.39
N HIS A 41 -2.05 4.06 -21.01
CA HIS A 41 -1.05 5.01 -21.52
C HIS A 41 -0.03 4.37 -22.49
N SER A 42 -0.31 3.19 -23.04
CA SER A 42 0.54 2.48 -23.99
C SER A 42 1.98 2.27 -23.50
N VAL A 43 2.16 2.10 -22.19
CA VAL A 43 3.46 1.77 -21.60
C VAL A 43 3.79 0.33 -21.95
N ARG A 44 4.98 0.09 -22.51
CA ARG A 44 5.48 -1.25 -22.83
C ARG A 44 6.29 -1.82 -21.67
N SER A 45 6.19 -3.13 -21.50
CA SER A 45 6.91 -3.89 -20.47
C SER A 45 7.80 -4.95 -21.15
N PRO A 46 8.97 -4.58 -21.69
CA PRO A 46 9.77 -5.48 -22.52
C PRO A 46 10.15 -6.79 -21.82
N LEU A 47 10.44 -6.76 -20.53
CA LEU A 47 10.78 -7.97 -19.77
C LEU A 47 9.58 -8.94 -19.70
N ALA A 48 8.39 -8.41 -19.46
CA ALA A 48 7.17 -9.21 -19.43
C ALA A 48 6.79 -9.72 -20.84
N GLU A 49 6.93 -8.88 -21.86
CA GLU A 49 6.69 -9.23 -23.27
C GLU A 49 7.59 -10.37 -23.74
N LEU A 50 8.83 -10.43 -23.27
CA LEU A 50 9.81 -11.47 -23.58
C LEU A 50 9.76 -12.68 -22.62
N GLY A 51 8.86 -12.69 -21.64
CA GLY A 51 8.76 -13.77 -20.67
C GLY A 51 9.92 -13.82 -19.67
N VAL A 52 10.64 -12.71 -19.49
CA VAL A 52 11.80 -12.64 -18.59
C VAL A 52 11.32 -12.46 -17.14
N GLY A 53 11.62 -13.44 -16.29
CA GLY A 53 11.31 -13.45 -14.86
C GLY A 53 12.38 -12.78 -13.99
N LYS A 54 12.10 -12.65 -12.68
CA LYS A 54 13.00 -12.00 -11.71
C LYS A 54 14.35 -12.70 -11.56
N ALA A 55 14.39 -14.03 -11.69
CA ALA A 55 15.63 -14.80 -11.59
C ALA A 55 16.57 -14.40 -12.72
N ALA A 56 16.09 -14.44 -13.97
CA ALA A 56 16.88 -14.07 -15.14
C ALA A 56 17.33 -12.59 -15.10
N VAL A 57 16.47 -11.68 -14.62
CA VAL A 57 16.87 -10.28 -14.42
C VAL A 57 18.04 -10.16 -13.43
N ARG A 58 18.02 -10.90 -12.33
CA ARG A 58 19.12 -10.90 -11.34
C ARG A 58 20.41 -11.47 -11.90
N ASP A 59 20.33 -12.52 -12.71
CA ASP A 59 21.50 -13.12 -13.35
C ASP A 59 22.16 -12.13 -14.31
N VAL A 60 21.37 -11.45 -15.16
CA VAL A 60 21.87 -10.40 -16.04
C VAL A 60 22.49 -9.23 -15.25
N LEU A 61 21.85 -8.79 -14.17
CA LEU A 61 22.40 -7.72 -13.33
C LEU A 61 23.73 -8.12 -12.69
N ARG A 62 23.90 -9.40 -12.33
CA ARG A 62 25.15 -9.94 -11.78
C ARG A 62 26.24 -10.01 -12.87
N GLU A 63 25.91 -10.47 -14.06
CA GLU A 63 26.84 -10.48 -15.20
C GLU A 63 27.30 -9.10 -15.61
N LEU A 64 26.43 -8.09 -15.47
CA LEU A 64 26.76 -6.68 -15.73
C LEU A 64 27.45 -5.98 -14.55
N ASP A 65 27.78 -6.70 -13.48
CA ASP A 65 28.39 -6.19 -12.25
C ASP A 65 27.61 -5.00 -11.63
N LEU A 66 26.28 -5.06 -11.69
CA LEU A 66 25.43 -4.01 -11.12
C LEU A 66 25.09 -4.35 -9.65
N PRO A 67 25.37 -3.44 -8.69
CA PRO A 67 25.30 -3.73 -7.25
C PRO A 67 23.86 -3.90 -6.71
N VAL A 68 22.86 -3.90 -7.59
CA VAL A 68 21.43 -4.05 -7.23
C VAL A 68 20.87 -5.44 -7.51
N TRP A 69 21.71 -6.39 -7.96
CA TRP A 69 21.29 -7.74 -8.34
C TRP A 69 20.67 -8.54 -7.18
N ASP A 70 21.14 -8.34 -5.95
CA ASP A 70 20.68 -9.01 -4.73
C ASP A 70 19.63 -8.21 -3.94
N LYS A 71 19.32 -6.99 -4.42
CA LYS A 71 18.39 -6.10 -3.71
C LYS A 71 17.04 -6.77 -3.47
N PRO A 72 16.56 -6.83 -2.22
CA PRO A 72 15.23 -7.32 -1.90
C PRO A 72 14.13 -6.53 -2.63
N SER A 73 13.04 -7.22 -3.00
CA SER A 73 11.87 -6.56 -3.56
C SER A 73 11.29 -5.59 -2.54
N SER A 74 11.36 -4.29 -2.82
CA SER A 74 10.87 -3.24 -1.95
C SER A 74 9.67 -2.53 -2.59
N PRO A 75 8.44 -2.98 -2.30
CA PRO A 75 7.24 -2.28 -2.77
C PRO A 75 7.21 -0.85 -2.23
N CYS A 76 6.66 0.09 -3.00
CA CYS A 76 6.55 1.48 -2.58
C CYS A 76 5.70 1.63 -1.31
N LEU A 77 5.90 2.72 -0.55
CA LEU A 77 5.19 2.96 0.71
C LEU A 77 3.66 3.02 0.55
N SER A 78 3.15 3.36 -0.64
CA SER A 78 1.71 3.35 -0.91
C SER A 78 1.09 1.96 -0.72
N SER A 79 1.86 0.89 -0.91
CA SER A 79 1.40 -0.48 -0.64
C SER A 79 1.16 -0.78 0.85
N ARG A 80 1.49 0.13 1.76
CA ARG A 80 1.21 0.03 3.20
C ARG A 80 -0.16 0.58 3.57
N ILE A 81 -0.82 1.27 2.64
CA ILE A 81 -2.15 1.86 2.83
C ILE A 81 -3.19 0.87 2.29
N PRO A 82 -4.26 0.56 3.04
CA PRO A 82 -5.30 -0.36 2.60
C PRO A 82 -5.97 0.08 1.29
N TYR A 83 -6.40 -0.90 0.49
CA TYR A 83 -7.15 -0.63 -0.73
C TYR A 83 -8.43 0.16 -0.43
N GLY A 84 -8.67 1.21 -1.23
CA GLY A 84 -9.83 2.09 -1.08
C GLY A 84 -9.60 3.26 -0.13
N GLU A 85 -8.47 3.32 0.57
CA GLU A 85 -8.07 4.51 1.31
C GLU A 85 -7.25 5.46 0.43
N PRO A 86 -7.48 6.79 0.54
CA PRO A 86 -6.69 7.77 -0.18
C PRO A 86 -5.23 7.75 0.30
N VAL A 87 -4.32 7.74 -0.67
CA VAL A 87 -2.89 7.88 -0.44
C VAL A 87 -2.57 9.38 -0.30
N SER A 88 -2.07 9.79 0.86
CA SER A 88 -1.61 11.16 1.08
C SER A 88 -0.12 11.20 1.41
N ARG A 89 0.49 12.38 1.23
CA ARG A 89 1.90 12.61 1.55
C ARG A 89 2.15 12.40 3.05
N GLU A 90 1.23 12.85 3.88
CA GLU A 90 1.31 12.74 5.35
C GLU A 90 1.38 11.29 5.78
N LYS A 91 0.47 10.43 5.26
CA LYS A 91 0.48 8.98 5.51
C LYS A 91 1.79 8.33 5.05
N LEU A 92 2.29 8.68 3.87
CA LEU A 92 3.56 8.13 3.37
C LEU A 92 4.75 8.55 4.22
N VAL A 93 4.81 9.81 4.67
CA VAL A 93 5.87 10.31 5.58
C VAL A 93 5.78 9.60 6.92
N GLN A 94 4.58 9.44 7.48
CA GLN A 94 4.35 8.75 8.74
C GLN A 94 4.82 7.29 8.69
N ILE A 95 4.42 6.56 7.64
CA ILE A 95 4.87 5.17 7.41
C ILE A 95 6.40 5.13 7.26
N GLY A 96 6.96 6.00 6.43
CA GLY A 96 8.39 6.04 6.17
C GLY A 96 9.22 6.29 7.42
N ARG A 97 8.79 7.21 8.29
CA ARG A 97 9.43 7.48 9.59
C ARG A 97 9.36 6.26 10.52
N ALA A 98 8.21 5.61 10.60
CA ALA A 98 8.03 4.42 11.43
C ALA A 98 8.91 3.27 10.93
N GLU A 99 8.93 2.98 9.61
CA GLU A 99 9.80 1.94 9.04
C GLU A 99 11.29 2.27 9.22
N ALA A 100 11.71 3.54 9.08
CA ALA A 100 13.09 3.96 9.32
C ALA A 100 13.50 3.73 10.78
N ALA A 101 12.65 4.14 11.73
CA ALA A 101 12.90 3.98 13.16
C ALA A 101 13.03 2.50 13.57
N LEU A 102 12.25 1.60 12.94
CA LEU A 102 12.37 0.16 13.19
C LEU A 102 13.65 -0.43 12.57
N ARG A 103 14.09 0.07 11.41
CA ARG A 103 15.39 -0.34 10.82
C ARG A 103 16.56 0.06 11.69
N GLU A 104 16.52 1.23 12.33
CA GLU A 104 17.53 1.66 13.31
C GLU A 104 17.60 0.75 14.54
N LEU A 105 16.51 0.03 14.86
CA LEU A 105 16.47 -0.99 15.92
C LEU A 105 16.98 -2.37 15.45
N GLY A 106 17.42 -2.49 14.18
CA GLY A 106 18.01 -3.71 13.65
C GLY A 106 17.07 -4.58 12.81
N PHE A 107 15.79 -4.21 12.67
CA PHE A 107 14.86 -4.96 11.82
C PHE A 107 15.11 -4.66 10.34
N ALA A 108 15.59 -5.65 9.57
CA ALA A 108 15.88 -5.49 8.14
C ALA A 108 14.61 -5.62 7.28
N ASP A 109 13.88 -6.69 7.49
CA ASP A 109 12.66 -7.02 6.75
C ASP A 109 11.42 -6.67 7.57
N LEU A 110 10.76 -5.59 7.19
CA LEU A 110 9.56 -5.13 7.91
C LEU A 110 8.59 -4.39 7.00
N ARG A 111 7.36 -4.28 7.44
CA ARG A 111 6.36 -3.35 6.89
C ARG A 111 5.52 -2.75 8.00
N VAL A 112 5.26 -1.45 7.89
CA VAL A 112 4.32 -0.75 8.77
C VAL A 112 3.06 -0.42 7.98
N ARG A 113 1.97 -1.16 8.21
CA ARG A 113 0.67 -0.92 7.58
C ARG A 113 -0.08 0.19 8.30
N HIS A 114 -0.62 1.12 7.52
CA HIS A 114 -1.37 2.25 8.02
C HIS A 114 -2.86 1.91 8.14
N HIS A 115 -3.37 1.84 9.36
CA HIS A 115 -4.79 1.65 9.64
C HIS A 115 -5.31 2.83 10.47
N GLY A 116 -5.48 3.99 9.81
CA GLY A 116 -5.88 5.22 10.50
C GLY A 116 -4.86 5.64 11.56
N SER A 117 -5.25 5.60 12.82
CA SER A 117 -4.37 5.92 13.96
C SER A 117 -3.46 4.76 14.40
N THR A 118 -3.59 3.56 13.79
CA THR A 118 -2.87 2.37 14.19
C THR A 118 -1.78 2.01 13.17
N ALA A 119 -0.56 1.82 13.67
CA ALA A 119 0.52 1.15 12.95
C ALA A 119 0.41 -0.36 13.19
N ARG A 120 0.17 -1.16 12.14
CA ARG A 120 0.29 -2.61 12.20
C ARG A 120 1.65 -3.01 11.64
N ILE A 121 2.53 -3.51 12.49
CA ILE A 121 3.89 -3.91 12.16
C ILE A 121 3.86 -5.37 11.70
N GLU A 122 4.42 -5.62 10.53
CA GLU A 122 4.66 -6.97 9.99
C GLU A 122 6.17 -7.23 10.00
N LEU A 123 6.61 -8.27 10.72
CA LEU A 123 8.00 -8.74 10.82
C LEU A 123 8.09 -10.21 10.40
N PRO A 124 9.26 -10.72 10.00
CA PRO A 124 9.49 -12.15 9.90
C PRO A 124 9.10 -12.86 11.20
N ARG A 125 8.47 -14.03 11.11
CA ARG A 125 8.03 -14.76 12.32
C ARG A 125 9.19 -15.10 13.26
N SER A 126 10.38 -15.31 12.72
CA SER A 126 11.61 -15.52 13.48
C SER A 126 12.01 -14.34 14.37
N GLU A 127 11.60 -13.13 14.03
CA GLU A 127 11.95 -11.91 14.78
C GLU A 127 10.89 -11.51 15.82
N MET A 128 9.71 -12.15 15.83
CA MET A 128 8.63 -11.78 16.72
C MET A 128 8.96 -11.97 18.21
N ALA A 129 9.64 -13.05 18.56
CA ALA A 129 10.05 -13.31 19.94
C ALA A 129 11.02 -12.22 20.43
N HIS A 130 11.89 -11.72 19.55
CA HIS A 130 12.84 -10.66 19.87
C HIS A 130 12.14 -9.35 20.25
N VAL A 131 11.00 -9.03 19.63
CA VAL A 131 10.21 -7.81 19.96
C VAL A 131 9.83 -7.74 21.44
N LEU A 132 9.61 -8.87 22.08
CA LEU A 132 9.16 -8.95 23.47
C LEU A 132 10.30 -9.03 24.50
N THR A 133 11.56 -8.93 24.05
CA THR A 133 12.75 -8.99 24.94
C THR A 133 13.20 -7.61 25.39
N ASP A 134 13.73 -7.54 26.62
CA ASP A 134 14.55 -6.45 27.19
C ASP A 134 14.10 -5.00 26.92
N GLY A 135 12.80 -4.72 27.04
CA GLY A 135 12.27 -3.36 26.84
C GLY A 135 12.20 -2.92 25.37
N LEU A 136 12.54 -3.78 24.41
CA LEU A 136 12.50 -3.45 22.98
C LEU A 136 11.07 -3.11 22.53
N ALA A 137 10.06 -3.77 23.07
CA ALA A 137 8.66 -3.46 22.80
C ALA A 137 8.31 -2.00 23.15
N ASP A 138 8.75 -1.51 24.30
CA ASP A 138 8.52 -0.13 24.73
C ASP A 138 9.23 0.87 23.82
N GLU A 139 10.45 0.56 23.41
CA GLU A 139 11.22 1.38 22.49
C GLU A 139 10.58 1.43 21.09
N ILE A 140 10.07 0.31 20.57
CA ILE A 140 9.29 0.24 19.33
C ILE A 140 8.06 1.14 19.44
N VAL A 141 7.28 1.00 20.53
CA VAL A 141 6.08 1.80 20.77
C VAL A 141 6.42 3.28 20.81
N ARG A 142 7.46 3.66 21.55
CA ARG A 142 7.91 5.05 21.66
C ARG A 142 8.26 5.65 20.30
N ARG A 143 9.07 4.96 19.51
CA ARG A 143 9.52 5.43 18.18
C ARG A 143 8.40 5.50 17.16
N VAL A 144 7.53 4.49 17.12
CA VAL A 144 6.40 4.45 16.17
C VAL A 144 5.36 5.53 16.54
N ARG A 145 5.14 5.79 17.84
CA ARG A 145 4.33 6.93 18.27
C ARG A 145 4.95 8.27 17.89
N ALA A 146 6.25 8.42 17.98
CA ALA A 146 6.96 9.62 17.51
C ALA A 146 6.81 9.85 15.99
N ALA A 147 6.57 8.79 15.20
CA ALA A 147 6.23 8.92 13.80
C ALA A 147 4.78 9.41 13.55
N GLY A 148 3.94 9.50 14.61
CA GLY A 148 2.58 10.06 14.57
C GLY A 148 1.45 9.06 14.73
N PHE A 149 1.72 7.77 15.00
CA PHE A 149 0.69 6.78 15.28
C PHE A 149 0.27 6.82 16.76
N ALA A 150 -1.04 6.67 17.04
CA ALA A 150 -1.55 6.58 18.40
C ALA A 150 -1.41 5.15 18.97
N PHE A 151 -1.62 4.14 18.12
CA PHE A 151 -1.59 2.74 18.51
C PHE A 151 -0.56 1.97 17.69
N VAL A 152 0.04 0.97 18.33
CA VAL A 152 1.03 0.08 17.72
C VAL A 152 0.57 -1.36 17.91
N ALA A 153 0.49 -2.12 16.85
CA ALA A 153 0.10 -3.53 16.84
C ALA A 153 1.14 -4.36 16.10
N LEU A 154 1.41 -5.56 16.57
CA LEU A 154 2.21 -6.55 15.87
C LEU A 154 1.28 -7.54 15.16
N ASP A 155 1.52 -7.78 13.87
CA ASP A 155 0.79 -8.79 13.10
C ASP A 155 1.34 -10.18 13.43
N LEU A 156 0.58 -11.00 14.13
CA LEU A 156 0.98 -12.35 14.53
C LEU A 156 1.13 -13.33 13.34
N GLU A 157 0.57 -13.01 12.20
CA GLU A 157 0.78 -13.81 10.99
C GLU A 157 2.13 -13.52 10.31
N GLY A 158 2.74 -12.40 10.62
CA GLY A 158 4.06 -11.99 10.16
C GLY A 158 4.09 -11.37 8.77
N LEU A 159 5.30 -11.06 8.33
CA LEU A 159 5.57 -10.47 7.04
C LEU A 159 5.25 -11.44 5.90
N ARG A 160 4.32 -11.06 5.02
CA ARG A 160 3.89 -11.87 3.87
C ARG A 160 3.66 -11.01 2.64
N SER A 161 3.98 -11.57 1.48
CA SER A 161 3.56 -10.97 0.21
C SER A 161 2.03 -11.04 0.08
N GLY A 162 1.41 -9.95 -0.40
CA GLY A 162 -0.03 -9.93 -0.67
C GLY A 162 -0.94 -9.92 0.56
N SER A 163 -0.45 -9.60 1.77
CA SER A 163 -1.28 -9.58 3.00
C SER A 163 -2.52 -8.67 2.88
N LEU A 164 -2.46 -7.58 2.10
CA LEU A 164 -3.59 -6.70 1.83
C LEU A 164 -4.60 -7.26 0.80
N ASN A 165 -4.24 -8.26 0.00
CA ASN A 165 -5.14 -8.84 -1.00
C ASN A 165 -6.33 -9.56 -0.35
N ARG A 166 -6.21 -9.99 0.91
CA ARG A 166 -7.33 -10.53 1.69
C ARG A 166 -8.49 -9.55 1.83
N LEU A 167 -8.20 -8.25 1.88
CA LEU A 167 -9.25 -7.22 1.96
C LEU A 167 -10.05 -7.11 0.65
N LEU A 168 -9.48 -7.51 -0.49
CA LEU A 168 -10.19 -7.58 -1.77
C LEU A 168 -11.14 -8.76 -1.80
N ALA A 169 -10.69 -9.95 -1.41
CA ALA A 169 -11.53 -11.15 -1.34
C ALA A 169 -12.73 -10.99 -0.39
N SER A 170 -12.54 -10.27 0.74
CA SER A 170 -13.59 -9.97 1.70
C SER A 170 -14.64 -8.99 1.17
N ARG A 171 -14.29 -8.16 0.17
CA ARG A 171 -15.20 -7.19 -0.45
C ARG A 171 -16.04 -7.83 -1.57
N GLU A 172 -15.50 -8.79 -2.29
CA GLU A 172 -16.20 -9.54 -3.34
C GLU A 172 -17.21 -10.55 -2.75
N GLY A 173 -16.98 -11.02 -1.52
CA GLY A 173 -17.86 -11.96 -0.81
C GLY A 173 -18.99 -11.32 -0.01
N ASN A 174 -19.14 -9.98 0.04
CA ASN A 174 -20.23 -9.32 0.78
C ASN A 174 -20.82 -8.14 -0.01
N PRO A 175 -21.78 -8.39 -0.93
CA PRO A 175 -22.42 -7.36 -1.74
C PRO A 175 -23.31 -6.38 -0.94
N GLU A 176 -23.61 -6.65 0.35
CA GLU A 176 -24.61 -5.87 1.10
C GLU A 176 -24.06 -4.62 1.83
N ARG A 177 -22.76 -4.31 1.78
CA ARG A 177 -22.20 -3.12 2.44
C ARG A 177 -22.11 -1.87 1.56
N GLY A 178 -22.64 -1.92 0.32
CA GLY A 178 -22.62 -0.81 -0.63
C GLY A 178 -23.91 0.03 -0.67
N ALA A 179 -24.97 -0.37 0.00
CA ALA A 179 -26.25 0.32 -0.05
C ALA A 179 -26.77 0.61 1.35
N SER A 180 -26.38 1.71 1.95
CA SER A 180 -27.16 2.43 2.96
C SER A 180 -26.33 3.56 3.60
N ARG A 181 -26.44 4.74 3.00
CA ARG A 181 -26.31 6.04 3.70
C ARG A 181 -26.77 7.16 2.77
N ASP A 182 -28.01 7.04 2.26
CA ASP A 182 -28.77 8.19 1.74
C ASP A 182 -30.26 7.86 1.80
N SER A 183 -30.83 8.01 2.97
CA SER A 183 -32.27 8.27 3.15
C SER A 183 -32.52 8.66 4.61
N LEU A 184 -32.29 9.90 4.93
CA LEU A 184 -32.98 10.57 6.03
C LEU A 184 -34.38 10.91 5.53
N PRO A 185 -35.45 10.47 6.17
CA PRO A 185 -36.79 10.95 5.81
C PRO A 185 -36.92 12.42 6.22
N ALA A 186 -37.38 13.21 5.29
CA ALA A 186 -37.75 14.60 5.51
C ALA A 186 -38.80 14.69 6.60
N SER A 187 -38.59 15.60 7.53
CA SER A 187 -39.53 16.04 8.55
C SER A 187 -40.86 16.43 7.93
N VAL A 188 -41.92 15.76 8.34
CA VAL A 188 -43.30 16.17 8.07
C VAL A 188 -43.60 17.39 8.93
N GLY A 189 -43.92 18.48 8.26
CA GLY A 189 -44.31 19.74 8.85
C GLY A 189 -45.59 19.66 9.65
N ASP A 190 -45.58 20.37 10.71
CA ASP A 190 -46.70 20.80 11.51
C ASP A 190 -47.72 21.58 10.69
N SER A 191 -48.96 21.13 10.71
CA SER A 191 -50.10 21.95 10.29
C SER A 191 -51.10 22.00 11.42
N GLY A 192 -51.26 23.25 11.90
CA GLY A 192 -52.09 23.67 12.97
C GLY A 192 -53.57 23.34 12.83
N GLY A 193 -54.26 23.42 13.93
CA GLY A 193 -55.71 23.29 14.04
C GLY A 193 -56.16 23.97 15.35
N THR A 194 -56.57 25.20 15.16
CA THR A 194 -57.38 25.98 16.10
C THR A 194 -58.66 25.27 16.55
N SER A 195 -59.09 25.42 17.81
CA SER A 195 -60.38 26.05 18.13
C SER A 195 -60.89 25.73 19.53
N ARG A 196 -61.17 26.83 20.23
CA ARG A 196 -62.32 27.19 21.10
C ARG A 196 -62.69 26.23 22.25
N GLY A 197 -62.75 26.85 23.40
CA GLY A 197 -64.00 27.22 24.07
C GLY A 197 -64.15 26.69 25.49
N GLY A 198 -64.47 27.61 26.42
CA GLY A 198 -64.89 27.33 27.76
C GLY A 198 -64.22 28.22 28.79
#